data_83c8dacfda2720ad65cd4f61480b43d2
#
_entry.id   83c8dacfda2720ad65cd4f61480b43d2
#
_cell.length_a   1.000
_cell.length_b   1.000
_cell.length_c   1.000
_cell.angle_alpha   90.00
_cell.angle_beta   90.00
_cell.angle_gamma   90.00
#
_symmetry.space_group_name_H-M   'P 1'
#
loop_
_entity.id
_entity.type
_entity.pdbx_description
1 polymer ?
#
loop_
_entity_poly.entity_id
_entity_poly.type
_entity_poly.pdbx_seq_one_letter_code
_entity_poly.pdbx_strand_id
1 'polypeptide(L)'
;MLDDTVPHSVFSASDPATEPLSLTAGTVLLHRGEPVEHLMHILQGRVVLGVMVNGVMAHQLGVVEGPFWLEAASGLLGLPHAVDALAETDVQVQNVPVQDIVSQVHALPQDAQNLLMDMARSQ
;
A
#
# COMPACT_ATOMS: atom_id res chain seq x y z
N MET A 1 -21.21 6.44 -19.94
CA MET A 1 -20.93 6.49 -19.39
C MET A 1 -20.81 6.69 -18.50
N LEU A 2 -20.99 6.27 -18.43
CA LEU A 2 -20.80 6.45 -17.62
C LEU A 2 -20.38 6.32 -16.88
N ASP A 3 -20.11 5.93 -16.83
CA ASP A 3 -19.66 5.87 -16.15
C ASP A 3 -19.02 6.45 -15.53
N ASP A 4 -18.70 6.64 -15.79
CA ASP A 4 -18.01 7.44 -15.33
C ASP A 4 -18.47 8.13 -14.30
N THR A 5 -19.34 8.07 -14.30
CA THR A 5 -20.00 8.67 -13.36
C THR A 5 -20.04 7.93 -12.19
N VAL A 6 -19.47 6.98 -12.23
CA VAL A 6 -19.44 6.30 -11.18
C VAL A 6 -18.80 6.99 -10.15
N PRO A 7 -19.29 7.04 -9.18
CA PRO A 7 -18.82 7.58 -8.13
C PRO A 7 -17.84 6.97 -7.60
N HIS A 8 -17.58 7.45 -7.69
CA HIS A 8 -16.52 7.47 -7.76
C HIS A 8 -15.89 7.12 -6.63
N SER A 9 -15.49 6.11 -6.75
CA SER A 9 -14.63 5.70 -5.83
C SER A 9 -13.35 6.31 -6.06
N VAL A 10 -12.57 6.49 -5.05
CA VAL A 10 -11.23 6.94 -5.19
C VAL A 10 -10.41 5.91 -5.89
N PHE A 11 -10.91 4.69 -6.01
CA PHE A 11 -10.18 3.65 -6.67
C PHE A 11 -10.68 3.45 -8.08
N SER A 12 -11.03 4.51 -8.75
CA SER A 12 -11.52 4.40 -10.12
C SER A 12 -10.50 3.69 -10.99
N ALA A 13 -10.92 2.67 -11.67
CA ALA A 13 -10.04 1.93 -12.53
C ALA A 13 -9.58 2.74 -13.74
N SER A 14 -10.26 3.85 -14.02
CA SER A 14 -9.85 4.69 -15.12
C SER A 14 -8.73 5.66 -14.74
N ASP A 15 -8.37 5.73 -13.45
CA ASP A 15 -7.28 6.57 -13.00
C ASP A 15 -5.97 5.82 -13.22
N PRO A 16 -5.06 6.33 -14.06
CA PRO A 16 -3.79 5.63 -14.32
C PRO A 16 -2.98 5.34 -13.07
N ALA A 17 -3.11 6.17 -12.03
CA ALA A 17 -2.35 5.96 -10.81
C ALA A 17 -2.83 4.74 -10.02
N THR A 18 -4.06 4.28 -10.29
CA THR A 18 -4.62 3.16 -9.56
C THR A 18 -4.79 1.91 -10.42
N GLU A 19 -4.36 1.95 -11.68
CA GLU A 19 -4.48 0.77 -12.52
C GLU A 19 -3.53 -0.32 -12.06
N PRO A 20 -3.95 -1.59 -12.13
CA PRO A 20 -3.07 -2.67 -11.72
C PRO A 20 -1.81 -2.74 -12.56
N LEU A 21 -0.69 -3.03 -11.90
CA LEU A 21 0.59 -3.22 -12.53
C LEU A 21 1.07 -4.63 -12.27
N SER A 22 1.74 -5.21 -13.27
CA SER A 22 2.37 -6.51 -13.10
C SER A 22 3.87 -6.28 -12.95
N LEU A 23 4.44 -6.78 -11.87
CA LEU A 23 5.86 -6.64 -11.59
C LEU A 23 6.48 -8.02 -11.43
N THR A 24 7.70 -8.16 -11.90
CA THR A 24 8.37 -9.46 -11.89
C THR A 24 8.98 -9.76 -10.52
N ALA A 25 9.17 -11.05 -10.26
CA ALA A 25 9.91 -11.50 -9.07
C ALA A 25 11.27 -10.80 -9.02
N GLY A 26 11.67 -10.39 -7.83
CA GLY A 26 12.93 -9.66 -7.65
C GLY A 26 12.78 -8.16 -7.65
N THR A 27 11.59 -7.63 -7.97
CA THR A 27 11.36 -6.19 -7.94
C THR A 27 11.27 -5.71 -6.49
N VAL A 28 11.97 -4.64 -6.16
CA VAL A 28 11.85 -4.01 -4.85
C VAL A 28 10.64 -3.10 -4.90
N LEU A 29 9.68 -3.35 -4.04
CA LEU A 29 8.41 -2.63 -4.04
C LEU A 29 8.42 -1.41 -3.14
N LEU A 30 9.08 -1.50 -2.00
CA LEU A 30 9.16 -0.42 -1.02
C LEU A 30 10.58 -0.31 -0.51
N HIS A 31 11.01 0.91 -0.24
CA HIS A 31 12.30 1.20 0.37
C HIS A 31 12.10 1.77 1.76
N ARG A 32 12.66 1.10 2.75
CA ARG A 32 12.58 1.51 4.14
C ARG A 32 13.07 2.95 4.31
N GLY A 33 12.33 3.73 5.07
CA GLY A 33 12.70 5.12 5.36
C GLY A 33 12.18 6.14 4.37
N GLU A 34 11.65 5.72 3.22
CA GLU A 34 11.09 6.65 2.25
C GLU A 34 9.66 7.03 2.61
N PRO A 35 9.22 8.23 2.23
CA PRO A 35 7.85 8.66 2.53
C PRO A 35 6.83 7.77 1.85
N VAL A 36 5.70 7.55 2.50
CA VAL A 36 4.62 6.77 1.92
C VAL A 36 3.76 7.71 1.09
N GLU A 37 3.90 7.66 -0.21
CA GLU A 37 3.11 8.49 -1.12
C GLU A 37 1.93 7.72 -1.68
N HIS A 38 2.05 6.41 -1.78
CA HIS A 38 1.00 5.54 -2.28
C HIS A 38 0.90 4.33 -1.36
N LEU A 39 -0.33 3.90 -1.12
CA LEU A 39 -0.54 2.60 -0.49
C LEU A 39 -0.53 1.57 -1.59
N MET A 40 0.20 0.50 -1.39
CA MET A 40 0.31 -0.55 -2.40
C MET A 40 -0.57 -1.72 -2.02
N HIS A 41 -1.55 -2.00 -2.87
CA HIS A 41 -2.44 -3.13 -2.67
C HIS A 41 -1.89 -4.29 -3.50
N ILE A 42 -1.42 -5.33 -2.82
CA ILE A 42 -0.95 -6.53 -3.50
C ILE A 42 -2.20 -7.33 -3.83
N LEU A 43 -2.51 -7.41 -5.11
CA LEU A 43 -3.69 -8.14 -5.55
C LEU A 43 -3.41 -9.62 -5.65
N GLN A 44 -2.19 -9.98 -6.06
CA GLN A 44 -1.81 -11.36 -6.29
C GLN A 44 -0.30 -11.47 -6.16
N GLY A 45 0.18 -12.59 -5.62
CA GLY A 45 1.60 -12.86 -5.51
C GLY A 45 2.09 -12.79 -4.08
N ARG A 46 3.39 -13.02 -3.90
CA ARG A 46 4.01 -13.12 -2.60
C ARG A 46 5.13 -12.09 -2.45
N VAL A 47 5.17 -11.45 -1.30
CA VAL A 47 6.11 -10.38 -1.02
C VAL A 47 6.84 -10.66 0.29
N VAL A 48 8.16 -10.51 0.29
CA VAL A 48 8.99 -10.66 1.48
C VAL A 48 9.22 -9.28 2.08
N LEU A 49 8.99 -9.14 3.37
CA LEU A 49 9.19 -7.90 4.10
C LEU A 49 10.43 -8.04 4.98
N GLY A 50 11.23 -6.99 5.06
CA GLY A 50 12.42 -7.04 5.89
C GLY A 50 13.35 -5.88 5.69
N VAL A 51 14.65 -6.13 5.85
CA VAL A 51 15.68 -5.11 5.72
C VAL A 51 16.64 -5.56 4.63
N MET A 52 16.78 -4.75 3.59
CA MET A 52 17.70 -5.03 2.50
C MET A 52 19.01 -4.28 2.72
N VAL A 53 20.11 -4.92 2.40
CA VAL A 53 21.43 -4.32 2.46
C VAL A 53 22.15 -4.69 1.17
N ASN A 54 22.62 -3.69 0.44
CA ASN A 54 23.34 -3.89 -0.80
C ASN A 54 22.59 -4.77 -1.81
N GLY A 55 21.28 -4.54 -1.91
CA GLY A 55 20.45 -5.25 -2.88
C GLY A 55 20.03 -6.65 -2.48
N VAL A 56 20.32 -7.07 -1.25
CA VAL A 56 19.99 -8.41 -0.76
C VAL A 56 19.13 -8.29 0.48
N MET A 57 18.11 -9.16 0.61
CA MET A 57 17.29 -9.19 1.81
C MET A 57 18.12 -9.81 2.94
N ALA A 58 18.71 -8.92 3.76
CA ALA A 58 19.60 -9.34 4.84
C ALA A 58 18.84 -9.85 6.07
N HIS A 59 17.61 -9.36 6.27
CA HIS A 59 16.85 -9.71 7.45
C HIS A 59 15.40 -9.84 7.03
N GLN A 60 14.90 -11.04 6.98
CA GLN A 60 13.51 -11.26 6.60
C GLN A 60 12.65 -11.18 7.86
N LEU A 61 11.68 -10.29 7.85
CA LEU A 61 10.78 -10.10 8.97
C LEU A 61 9.43 -10.79 8.75
N GLY A 62 9.03 -11.01 7.53
CA GLY A 62 7.78 -11.67 7.23
C GLY A 62 7.55 -11.85 5.75
N VAL A 63 6.49 -12.59 5.44
CA VAL A 63 6.07 -12.83 4.06
C VAL A 63 4.56 -12.61 4.02
N VAL A 64 4.08 -11.90 3.02
CA VAL A 64 2.64 -11.69 2.84
C VAL A 64 2.23 -12.14 1.44
N GLU A 65 0.99 -12.56 1.32
CA GLU A 65 0.42 -12.93 0.04
C GLU A 65 -0.80 -12.08 -0.23
N GLY A 66 -1.03 -11.76 -1.49
CA GLY A 66 -2.22 -11.02 -1.88
C GLY A 66 -3.50 -11.84 -1.69
N PRO A 67 -4.62 -11.15 -1.45
CA PRO A 67 -4.72 -9.70 -1.39
C PRO A 67 -4.23 -9.14 -0.06
N PHE A 68 -3.45 -8.09 -0.11
CA PHE A 68 -2.88 -7.50 1.12
C PHE A 68 -2.48 -6.04 0.86
N TRP A 69 -2.74 -5.15 1.82
CA TRP A 69 -2.32 -3.76 1.74
C TRP A 69 -1.00 -3.58 2.47
N LEU A 70 0.04 -3.19 1.72
CA LEU A 70 1.35 -2.95 2.32
C LEU A 70 1.39 -1.57 2.96
N GLU A 71 1.90 -1.53 4.17
CA GLU A 71 2.19 -0.27 4.88
C GLU A 71 1.01 0.67 5.04
N ALA A 72 -0.19 0.12 5.14
CA ALA A 72 -1.39 0.94 5.30
C ALA A 72 -1.32 1.77 6.58
N ALA A 73 -0.81 1.17 7.67
CA ALA A 73 -0.70 1.88 8.94
C ALA A 73 0.25 3.07 8.82
N SER A 74 1.41 2.86 8.19
CA SER A 74 2.39 3.95 8.00
C SER A 74 1.80 5.07 7.17
N GLY A 75 1.08 4.75 6.10
CA GLY A 75 0.46 5.75 5.25
C GLY A 75 -0.57 6.58 6.00
N LEU A 76 -1.43 5.93 6.78
CA LEU A 76 -2.47 6.64 7.53
C LEU A 76 -1.89 7.51 8.64
N LEU A 77 -0.78 7.10 9.23
CA LEU A 77 -0.15 7.85 10.30
C LEU A 77 0.87 8.87 9.83
N GLY A 78 1.12 8.94 8.52
CA GLY A 78 2.08 9.87 7.97
C GLY A 78 3.53 9.50 8.28
N LEU A 79 3.79 8.23 8.53
CA LEU A 79 5.13 7.74 8.85
C LEU A 79 5.80 7.21 7.59
N PRO A 80 7.14 7.20 7.55
CA PRO A 80 7.84 6.61 6.39
C PRO A 80 7.68 5.09 6.41
N HIS A 81 8.06 4.45 5.30
CA HIS A 81 8.03 3.00 5.21
C HIS A 81 8.90 2.38 6.30
N ALA A 82 8.34 1.42 7.01
CA ALA A 82 9.03 0.77 8.12
C ALA A 82 9.96 -0.35 7.66
N VAL A 83 9.71 -0.91 6.49
CA VAL A 83 10.48 -2.05 5.98
C VAL A 83 10.73 -1.90 4.49
N ASP A 84 11.67 -2.70 4.00
CA ASP A 84 11.83 -2.91 2.57
C ASP A 84 10.88 -4.04 2.17
N ALA A 85 10.39 -4.03 0.96
CA ALA A 85 9.54 -5.11 0.45
C ALA A 85 10.06 -5.57 -0.91
N LEU A 86 10.17 -6.87 -1.07
CA LEU A 86 10.73 -7.49 -2.26
C LEU A 86 9.74 -8.51 -2.80
N ALA A 87 9.43 -8.44 -4.09
CA ALA A 87 8.57 -9.43 -4.72
C ALA A 87 9.28 -10.77 -4.79
N GLU A 88 8.75 -11.77 -4.10
CA GLU A 88 9.33 -13.11 -4.14
C GLU A 88 8.86 -13.85 -5.38
N THR A 89 7.64 -13.58 -5.83
CA THR A 89 7.10 -14.11 -7.08
C THR A 89 6.71 -12.94 -7.95
N ASP A 90 6.23 -13.21 -9.15
CA ASP A 90 5.58 -12.17 -9.92
C ASP A 90 4.36 -11.71 -9.15
N VAL A 91 4.09 -10.42 -9.14
CA VAL A 91 3.00 -9.85 -8.37
C VAL A 91 2.15 -8.92 -9.22
N GLN A 92 0.88 -8.80 -8.85
CA GLN A 92 0.02 -7.76 -9.39
C GLN A 92 -0.28 -6.81 -8.26
N VAL A 93 -0.05 -5.53 -8.49
CA VAL A 93 -0.22 -4.51 -7.45
C VAL A 93 -1.06 -3.36 -7.98
N GLN A 94 -1.68 -2.64 -7.07
CA GLN A 94 -2.42 -1.43 -7.40
C GLN A 94 -1.96 -0.36 -6.43
N ASN A 95 -1.48 0.76 -6.98
CA ASN A 95 -1.02 1.87 -6.15
C ASN A 95 -2.15 2.86 -5.99
N VAL A 96 -2.42 3.26 -4.77
CA VAL A 96 -3.49 4.21 -4.47
C VAL A 96 -2.84 5.39 -3.75
N PRO A 97 -2.99 6.62 -4.27
CA PRO A 97 -2.41 7.77 -3.58
C PRO A 97 -2.91 7.87 -2.14
N VAL A 98 -1.98 8.03 -1.20
CA VAL A 98 -2.34 8.08 0.21
C VAL A 98 -3.28 9.27 0.49
N GLN A 99 -3.13 10.35 -0.26
CA GLN A 99 -3.98 11.52 -0.12
C GLN A 99 -5.46 11.19 -0.31
N ASP A 100 -5.76 10.29 -1.24
CA ASP A 100 -7.14 9.92 -1.51
C ASP A 100 -7.75 9.19 -0.31
N ILE A 101 -6.96 8.33 0.32
CA ILE A 101 -7.42 7.60 1.50
C ILE A 101 -7.60 8.56 2.68
N VAL A 102 -6.63 9.44 2.88
CA VAL A 102 -6.68 10.40 3.99
C VAL A 102 -7.89 11.32 3.84
N SER A 103 -8.17 11.76 2.61
CA SER A 103 -9.35 12.61 2.36
C SER A 103 -10.63 11.89 2.72
N GLN A 104 -10.73 10.61 2.42
CA GLN A 104 -11.92 9.85 2.77
C GLN A 104 -12.05 9.65 4.28
N VAL A 105 -10.95 9.42 4.96
CA VAL A 105 -10.97 9.29 6.42
C VAL A 105 -11.42 10.60 7.04
N HIS A 106 -10.94 11.75 6.53
CA HIS A 106 -11.32 13.04 7.08
C HIS A 106 -12.78 13.38 6.83
N ALA A 107 -13.42 12.73 5.88
CA ALA A 107 -14.85 12.94 5.61
C ALA A 107 -15.73 12.13 6.57
N LEU A 108 -15.15 11.25 7.38
CA LEU A 108 -15.89 10.44 8.33
C LEU A 108 -16.16 11.21 9.61
N PRO A 109 -17.18 10.82 10.37
CA PRO A 109 -17.39 11.38 11.71
C PRO A 109 -16.14 11.18 12.57
N GLN A 110 -15.94 12.10 13.51
CA GLN A 110 -14.73 12.09 14.33
C GLN A 110 -14.52 10.76 15.06
N ASP A 111 -15.58 10.15 15.56
CA ASP A 111 -15.46 8.88 16.26
C ASP A 111 -14.91 7.79 15.35
N ALA A 112 -15.37 7.76 14.10
CA ALA A 112 -14.88 6.78 13.14
C ALA A 112 -13.43 7.04 12.77
N GLN A 113 -13.03 8.32 12.65
CA GLN A 113 -11.63 8.66 12.39
C GLN A 113 -10.76 8.18 13.52
N ASN A 114 -11.18 8.42 14.77
CA ASN A 114 -10.42 8.01 15.94
C ASN A 114 -10.24 6.48 15.96
N LEU A 115 -11.31 5.77 15.66
CA LEU A 115 -11.25 4.30 15.65
C LEU A 115 -10.26 3.81 14.61
N LEU A 116 -10.31 4.36 13.40
CA LEU A 116 -9.41 3.92 12.34
C LEU A 116 -7.94 4.21 12.68
N MET A 117 -7.67 5.38 13.26
CA MET A 117 -6.30 5.72 13.64
C MET A 117 -5.80 4.84 14.77
N ASP A 118 -6.66 4.51 15.73
CA ASP A 118 -6.30 3.60 16.80
C ASP A 118 -5.99 2.20 16.26
N MET A 119 -6.78 1.73 15.31
CA MET A 119 -6.54 0.43 14.68
C MET A 119 -5.22 0.44 13.92
N ALA A 120 -4.91 1.53 13.24
CA ALA A 120 -3.63 1.65 12.53
C ALA A 120 -2.45 1.61 13.50
N ARG A 121 -2.59 2.30 14.64
CA ARG A 121 -1.50 2.33 15.62
C ARG A 121 -1.26 1.00 16.29
N SER A 122 -2.25 0.11 16.31
CA SER A 122 -2.10 -1.17 16.97
C SER A 122 -1.45 -2.24 16.09
N GLN A 123 -1.11 -1.92 14.87
CA GLN A 123 -0.48 -2.87 13.97
C GLN A 123 1.04 -2.98 14.18
#